data_2a058e4876d4871aef3ede9321fd92c8
#
_entry.id   2a058e4876d4871aef3ede9321fd92c8
#
_cell.length_a   1.000
_cell.length_b   1.000
_cell.length_c   1.000
_cell.angle_alpha   90.00
_cell.angle_beta   90.00
_cell.angle_gamma   90.00
#
_symmetry.space_group_name_H-M   'P 1'
#
loop_
_entity.id
_entity.type
_entity.pdbx_description
1 polymer ?
#
loop_
_entity_poly.entity_id
_entity_poly.type
_entity_poly.pdbx_seq_one_letter_code
_entity_poly.pdbx_strand_id
1 'polypeptide(L)'
;MDTFGNASRGAHTPALDALRMMMEARIALASLFRLSGDPMRVVFTPNATAALNIAITGIKGHIVTTAAEHNSVLRPIYRRENYTIVPCDNLGCISIEAISSAIRPDTGAVVLAHASNVTGNVLDIQSIGELCAARGVHFIVDAAQSAGLLPINMKNISALCFTGHKSLFGPQGTGGLCLGADYRPLPLYVGGSGHHSFDHKHPQELPDALEAGTQNAHGIAGLLAGVQYIQSTGLSAIHNQADTLGRLFAHSLADTPGVTLYGDLAAPLRTPIVSLNIEGYDSAQAASLLFEKYNIAVRAGAHCAPLMHDSLSVSGSVRFSFSHLNTREETQFAVEAVRALASGIGM
;
A
#
# COMPACT_ATOMS: atom_id res chain seq x y z
N MET A 1 23.95 10.28 -10.06
CA MET A 1 23.93 10.79 -8.67
C MET A 1 24.87 11.97 -8.45
N ASP A 2 25.83 12.18 -9.32
CA ASP A 2 26.86 13.21 -9.17
C ASP A 2 26.39 14.64 -9.49
N THR A 3 25.11 14.81 -9.87
CA THR A 3 24.56 16.06 -10.38
C THR A 3 23.47 16.69 -9.51
N PHE A 4 23.05 16.07 -8.41
CA PHE A 4 21.96 16.61 -7.59
C PHE A 4 22.47 17.45 -6.42
N GLY A 5 22.00 18.70 -6.36
CA GLY A 5 22.09 19.58 -5.21
C GLY A 5 20.83 19.53 -4.34
N ASN A 6 20.76 20.39 -3.31
CA ASN A 6 19.55 20.56 -2.53
C ASN A 6 18.48 21.30 -3.37
N ALA A 7 17.37 20.64 -3.67
CA ALA A 7 16.31 21.15 -4.52
C ALA A 7 15.62 22.44 -4.01
N SER A 8 15.74 22.76 -2.72
CA SER A 8 14.99 23.88 -2.12
C SER A 8 15.80 25.18 -1.96
N ARG A 9 17.13 25.21 -2.22
CA ARG A 9 17.94 26.34 -1.75
C ARG A 9 19.05 26.81 -2.69
N GLY A 10 19.21 26.28 -3.89
CA GLY A 10 20.30 26.61 -4.79
C GLY A 10 19.83 27.20 -6.11
N ALA A 11 20.45 28.31 -6.54
CA ALA A 11 20.28 28.85 -7.90
C ALA A 11 21.25 28.23 -8.92
N HIS A 12 22.06 27.24 -8.48
CA HIS A 12 23.03 26.55 -9.35
C HIS A 12 22.42 25.33 -10.04
N THR A 13 22.99 24.94 -11.17
CA THR A 13 22.48 23.86 -12.03
C THR A 13 22.10 22.57 -11.27
N PRO A 14 22.95 21.99 -10.39
CA PRO A 14 22.57 20.77 -9.67
C PRO A 14 21.32 20.91 -8.77
N ALA A 15 21.06 22.09 -8.20
CA ALA A 15 19.86 22.31 -7.39
C ALA A 15 18.60 22.44 -8.27
N LEU A 16 18.72 23.13 -9.41
CA LEU A 16 17.64 23.25 -10.39
C LEU A 16 17.30 21.90 -11.02
N ASP A 17 18.30 21.07 -11.30
CA ASP A 17 18.09 19.72 -11.84
C ASP A 17 17.38 18.80 -10.82
N ALA A 18 17.75 18.89 -9.55
CA ALA A 18 17.03 18.18 -8.48
C ALA A 18 15.56 18.63 -8.38
N LEU A 19 15.30 19.95 -8.49
CA LEU A 19 13.92 20.47 -8.47
C LEU A 19 13.10 19.99 -9.68
N ARG A 20 13.69 20.01 -10.89
CA ARG A 20 13.05 19.50 -12.11
C ARG A 20 12.71 18.02 -11.98
N MET A 21 13.67 17.21 -11.52
CA MET A 21 13.46 15.77 -11.29
C MET A 21 12.33 15.50 -10.30
N MET A 22 12.26 16.25 -9.19
CA MET A 22 11.17 16.12 -8.23
C MET A 22 9.82 16.50 -8.84
N MET A 23 9.76 17.52 -9.69
CA MET A 23 8.56 17.89 -10.41
C MET A 23 8.15 16.79 -11.42
N GLU A 24 9.09 16.23 -12.15
CA GLU A 24 8.85 15.10 -13.06
C GLU A 24 8.28 13.89 -12.30
N ALA A 25 8.80 13.60 -11.10
CA ALA A 25 8.29 12.53 -10.25
C ALA A 25 6.82 12.78 -9.81
N ARG A 26 6.46 14.03 -9.45
CA ARG A 26 5.08 14.40 -9.14
C ARG A 26 4.16 14.22 -10.36
N ILE A 27 4.58 14.69 -11.53
CA ILE A 27 3.82 14.55 -12.77
C ILE A 27 3.62 13.07 -13.13
N ALA A 28 4.68 12.26 -13.02
CA ALA A 28 4.63 10.83 -13.33
C ALA A 28 3.66 10.08 -12.39
N LEU A 29 3.72 10.36 -11.08
CA LEU A 29 2.79 9.78 -10.08
C LEU A 29 1.36 10.27 -10.28
N ALA A 30 1.16 11.57 -10.54
CA ALA A 30 -0.17 12.12 -10.84
C ALA A 30 -0.79 11.44 -12.07
N SER A 31 0.00 11.21 -13.12
CA SER A 31 -0.42 10.47 -14.30
C SER A 31 -0.76 9.01 -13.99
N LEU A 32 0.10 8.32 -13.24
CA LEU A 32 -0.08 6.91 -12.87
C LEU A 32 -1.40 6.69 -12.11
N PHE A 33 -1.74 7.59 -11.19
CA PHE A 33 -2.95 7.50 -10.36
C PHE A 33 -4.14 8.29 -10.93
N ARG A 34 -4.01 8.83 -12.15
CA ARG A 34 -5.05 9.64 -12.80
C ARG A 34 -5.55 10.78 -11.91
N LEU A 35 -4.62 11.41 -11.20
CA LEU A 35 -4.91 12.61 -10.42
C LEU A 35 -5.22 13.76 -11.40
N SER A 36 -6.41 14.33 -11.30
CA SER A 36 -6.78 15.51 -12.09
C SER A 36 -6.28 16.80 -11.42
N GLY A 37 -5.79 17.74 -12.21
CA GLY A 37 -5.36 19.06 -11.75
C GLY A 37 -3.87 19.13 -11.43
N ASP A 38 -3.52 19.88 -10.39
CA ASP A 38 -2.15 20.28 -10.09
C ASP A 38 -1.29 19.14 -9.52
N PRO A 39 -0.16 18.76 -10.16
CA PRO A 39 0.79 17.77 -9.62
C PRO A 39 1.38 18.14 -8.25
N MET A 40 1.30 19.39 -7.81
CA MET A 40 1.71 19.81 -6.47
C MET A 40 0.89 19.16 -5.34
N ARG A 41 -0.22 18.50 -5.69
CA ARG A 41 -0.99 17.66 -4.77
C ARG A 41 -0.40 16.27 -4.53
N VAL A 42 0.65 15.90 -5.21
CA VAL A 42 1.47 14.75 -4.87
C VAL A 42 2.48 15.20 -3.83
N VAL A 43 2.40 14.69 -2.62
CA VAL A 43 3.24 15.05 -1.47
C VAL A 43 4.15 13.87 -1.16
N PHE A 44 5.45 14.09 -1.07
CA PHE A 44 6.41 13.05 -0.72
C PHE A 44 6.49 12.83 0.79
N THR A 45 6.61 11.58 1.18
CA THR A 45 6.84 11.15 2.56
C THR A 45 7.85 10.01 2.59
N PRO A 46 8.45 9.68 3.75
CA PRO A 46 9.40 8.56 3.82
C PRO A 46 8.76 7.19 3.50
N ASN A 47 7.44 7.05 3.68
CA ASN A 47 6.70 5.79 3.51
C ASN A 47 5.19 6.03 3.63
N ALA A 48 4.39 4.99 3.31
CA ALA A 48 2.93 5.03 3.45
C ALA A 48 2.47 5.29 4.90
N THR A 49 3.21 4.83 5.92
CA THR A 49 2.84 5.07 7.32
C THR A 49 2.81 6.56 7.66
N ALA A 50 3.82 7.33 7.22
CA ALA A 50 3.84 8.77 7.39
C ALA A 50 2.70 9.44 6.60
N ALA A 51 2.45 9.02 5.37
CA ALA A 51 1.36 9.50 4.53
C ALA A 51 -0.01 9.28 5.19
N LEU A 52 -0.26 8.08 5.72
CA LEU A 52 -1.50 7.73 6.44
C LEU A 52 -1.68 8.54 7.73
N ASN A 53 -0.60 8.76 8.49
CA ASN A 53 -0.68 9.62 9.67
C ASN A 53 -1.08 11.06 9.29
N ILE A 54 -0.49 11.63 8.24
CA ILE A 54 -0.90 12.95 7.72
C ILE A 54 -2.38 12.93 7.33
N ALA A 55 -2.79 11.93 6.54
CA ALA A 55 -4.15 11.85 6.04
C ALA A 55 -5.20 11.64 7.15
N ILE A 56 -4.88 10.93 8.24
CA ILE A 56 -5.85 10.55 9.27
C ILE A 56 -5.92 11.57 10.43
N THR A 57 -4.77 12.16 10.80
CA THR A 57 -4.67 12.93 12.07
C THR A 57 -5.61 14.13 12.14
N GLY A 58 -5.85 14.81 11.02
CA GLY A 58 -6.70 16.02 10.97
C GLY A 58 -8.20 15.75 10.81
N ILE A 59 -8.64 14.51 10.64
CA ILE A 59 -10.05 14.16 10.45
C ILE A 59 -10.85 14.51 11.72
N LYS A 60 -11.96 15.19 11.54
CA LYS A 60 -12.94 15.46 12.60
C LYS A 60 -14.05 14.42 12.55
N GLY A 61 -14.67 14.14 13.72
CA GLY A 61 -15.79 13.22 13.82
C GLY A 61 -15.38 11.73 13.80
N HIS A 62 -16.34 10.91 13.43
CA HIS A 62 -16.22 9.46 13.38
C HIS A 62 -15.40 8.99 12.17
N ILE A 63 -14.67 7.88 12.32
CA ILE A 63 -13.96 7.22 11.21
C ILE A 63 -14.50 5.79 11.04
N VAL A 64 -14.83 5.41 9.82
CA VAL A 64 -15.05 4.02 9.43
C VAL A 64 -13.77 3.44 8.85
N THR A 65 -13.38 2.27 9.33
CA THR A 65 -12.26 1.49 8.82
C THR A 65 -12.62 0.01 8.81
N THR A 66 -11.69 -0.88 8.43
CA THR A 66 -11.99 -2.30 8.25
C THR A 66 -11.05 -3.22 9.03
N ALA A 67 -11.42 -4.48 9.18
CA ALA A 67 -10.55 -5.49 9.78
C ALA A 67 -9.42 -5.94 8.82
N ALA A 68 -9.43 -5.52 7.55
CA ALA A 68 -8.37 -5.82 6.59
C ALA A 68 -7.13 -4.92 6.72
N GLU A 69 -7.15 -3.96 7.64
CA GLU A 69 -6.17 -2.90 7.67
C GLU A 69 -4.81 -3.32 8.22
N HIS A 70 -3.78 -2.72 7.65
CA HIS A 70 -2.44 -2.73 8.23
C HIS A 70 -2.37 -1.83 9.48
N ASN A 71 -1.47 -2.12 10.41
CA ASN A 71 -1.22 -1.30 11.61
C ASN A 71 -0.92 0.18 11.31
N SER A 72 -0.49 0.51 10.11
CA SER A 72 -0.30 1.92 9.67
C SER A 72 -1.60 2.70 9.57
N VAL A 73 -2.73 2.02 9.40
CA VAL A 73 -4.09 2.57 9.48
C VAL A 73 -4.65 2.41 10.87
N LEU A 74 -4.59 1.19 11.45
CA LEU A 74 -5.22 0.89 12.74
C LEU A 74 -4.67 1.74 13.88
N ARG A 75 -3.35 1.87 14.00
CA ARG A 75 -2.75 2.58 15.14
C ARG A 75 -3.06 4.07 15.19
N PRO A 76 -3.03 4.85 14.09
CA PRO A 76 -3.55 6.21 14.09
C PRO A 76 -5.03 6.30 14.47
N ILE A 77 -5.85 5.32 14.04
CA ILE A 77 -7.29 5.27 14.36
C ILE A 77 -7.50 4.93 15.84
N TYR A 78 -6.77 3.99 16.42
CA TYR A 78 -6.87 3.63 17.85
C TYR A 78 -6.48 4.78 18.81
N ARG A 79 -5.84 5.81 18.33
CA ARG A 79 -5.62 7.04 19.12
C ARG A 79 -6.87 7.90 19.27
N ARG A 80 -7.96 7.51 18.62
CA ARG A 80 -9.24 8.19 18.60
C ARG A 80 -10.28 7.34 19.36
N GLU A 81 -11.27 7.99 19.94
CA GLU A 81 -12.35 7.32 20.67
C GLU A 81 -13.55 6.99 19.76
N ASN A 82 -13.67 7.69 18.61
CA ASN A 82 -14.84 7.66 17.74
C ASN A 82 -14.52 7.01 16.38
N TYR A 83 -14.63 5.69 16.32
CA TYR A 83 -14.43 4.91 15.09
C TYR A 83 -15.30 3.64 15.07
N THR A 84 -15.50 3.09 13.89
CA THR A 84 -16.10 1.77 13.66
C THR A 84 -15.16 0.94 12.78
N ILE A 85 -14.93 -0.31 13.15
CA ILE A 85 -14.19 -1.30 12.37
C ILE A 85 -15.21 -2.25 11.74
N VAL A 86 -15.31 -2.24 10.42
CA VAL A 86 -16.15 -3.18 9.67
C VAL A 86 -15.45 -4.54 9.63
N PRO A 87 -16.08 -5.62 10.07
CA PRO A 87 -15.48 -6.95 10.08
C PRO A 87 -15.26 -7.50 8.67
N CYS A 88 -14.29 -8.40 8.51
CA CYS A 88 -14.17 -9.29 7.36
C CYS A 88 -14.96 -10.57 7.58
N ASP A 89 -15.32 -11.25 6.49
CA ASP A 89 -15.75 -12.65 6.54
C ASP A 89 -14.56 -13.61 6.72
N ASN A 90 -14.83 -14.91 6.70
CA ASN A 90 -13.82 -15.97 6.85
C ASN A 90 -12.84 -16.10 5.65
N LEU A 91 -13.11 -15.42 4.54
CA LEU A 91 -12.21 -15.29 3.39
C LEU A 91 -11.45 -13.95 3.41
N GLY A 92 -11.65 -13.12 4.45
CA GLY A 92 -11.05 -11.81 4.54
C GLY A 92 -11.66 -10.79 3.57
N CYS A 93 -12.91 -11.00 3.13
CA CYS A 93 -13.66 -10.09 2.28
C CYS A 93 -14.49 -9.11 3.10
N ILE A 94 -14.74 -7.94 2.54
CA ILE A 94 -15.56 -6.88 3.15
C ILE A 94 -16.62 -6.46 2.14
N SER A 95 -17.88 -6.39 2.57
CA SER A 95 -18.95 -5.93 1.71
C SER A 95 -19.09 -4.40 1.73
N ILE A 96 -19.45 -3.81 0.59
CA ILE A 96 -19.72 -2.37 0.47
C ILE A 96 -20.93 -1.98 1.32
N GLU A 97 -21.91 -2.86 1.44
CA GLU A 97 -23.12 -2.69 2.26
C GLU A 97 -22.76 -2.55 3.75
N ALA A 98 -21.79 -3.34 4.24
CA ALA A 98 -21.31 -3.23 5.61
C ALA A 98 -20.60 -1.89 5.85
N ILE A 99 -19.78 -1.42 4.89
CA ILE A 99 -19.16 -0.07 4.95
C ILE A 99 -20.27 0.99 4.95
N SER A 100 -21.25 0.90 4.04
CA SER A 100 -22.35 1.85 3.94
C SER A 100 -23.16 1.95 5.24
N SER A 101 -23.43 0.82 5.88
CA SER A 101 -24.16 0.75 7.14
C SER A 101 -23.39 1.32 8.33
N ALA A 102 -22.05 1.32 8.26
CA ALA A 102 -21.19 1.88 9.30
C ALA A 102 -21.05 3.42 9.20
N ILE A 103 -21.40 4.04 8.06
CA ILE A 103 -21.37 5.48 7.87
C ILE A 103 -22.53 6.13 8.63
N ARG A 104 -22.21 7.05 9.55
CA ARG A 104 -23.13 7.80 10.40
C ARG A 104 -23.13 9.29 10.01
N PRO A 105 -24.13 10.09 10.50
CA PRO A 105 -24.16 11.54 10.22
C PRO A 105 -22.90 12.30 10.66
N ASP A 106 -22.20 11.82 11.70
CA ASP A 106 -20.95 12.42 12.20
C ASP A 106 -19.69 11.79 11.59
N THR A 107 -19.81 10.92 10.59
CA THR A 107 -18.64 10.29 9.93
C THR A 107 -17.88 11.32 9.11
N GLY A 108 -16.62 11.54 9.47
CA GLY A 108 -15.71 12.43 8.76
C GLY A 108 -14.93 11.76 7.66
N ALA A 109 -14.60 10.47 7.83
CA ALA A 109 -13.86 9.71 6.82
C ALA A 109 -14.16 8.21 6.83
N VAL A 110 -14.00 7.59 5.66
CA VAL A 110 -13.76 6.15 5.48
C VAL A 110 -12.28 5.98 5.14
N VAL A 111 -11.58 5.11 5.86
CA VAL A 111 -10.15 4.83 5.66
C VAL A 111 -9.97 3.34 5.48
N LEU A 112 -9.45 2.90 4.33
CA LEU A 112 -9.26 1.48 4.06
C LEU A 112 -8.09 1.18 3.13
N ALA A 113 -7.60 -0.05 3.22
CA ALA A 113 -6.62 -0.60 2.30
C ALA A 113 -7.29 -1.00 0.98
N HIS A 114 -6.72 -0.58 -0.17
CA HIS A 114 -7.18 -1.02 -1.49
C HIS A 114 -7.00 -2.53 -1.68
N ALA A 115 -5.92 -3.08 -1.12
CA ALA A 115 -5.66 -4.52 -1.18
C ALA A 115 -5.05 -5.03 0.12
N SER A 116 -5.51 -6.18 0.57
CA SER A 116 -5.00 -6.83 1.77
C SER A 116 -3.56 -7.31 1.58
N ASN A 117 -2.70 -6.98 2.53
CA ASN A 117 -1.32 -7.47 2.57
C ASN A 117 -1.19 -8.92 3.12
N VAL A 118 -2.31 -9.54 3.48
CA VAL A 118 -2.39 -10.93 3.96
C VAL A 118 -3.05 -11.81 2.91
N THR A 119 -4.29 -11.51 2.54
CA THR A 119 -5.08 -12.36 1.65
C THR A 119 -4.91 -12.06 0.17
N GLY A 120 -4.40 -10.88 -0.18
CA GLY A 120 -4.37 -10.42 -1.58
C GLY A 120 -5.72 -9.96 -2.12
N ASN A 121 -6.80 -10.02 -1.33
CA ASN A 121 -8.11 -9.54 -1.72
C ASN A 121 -8.08 -8.04 -2.03
N VAL A 122 -8.83 -7.63 -3.05
CA VAL A 122 -8.91 -6.24 -3.52
C VAL A 122 -10.31 -5.71 -3.28
N LEU A 123 -10.40 -4.47 -2.76
CA LEU A 123 -11.66 -3.75 -2.57
C LEU A 123 -11.98 -2.87 -3.78
N ASP A 124 -13.25 -2.76 -4.13
CA ASP A 124 -13.72 -1.83 -5.17
C ASP A 124 -13.74 -0.39 -4.64
N ILE A 125 -12.56 0.25 -4.71
CA ILE A 125 -12.38 1.64 -4.27
C ILE A 125 -13.14 2.66 -5.11
N GLN A 126 -13.59 2.32 -6.33
CA GLN A 126 -14.39 3.24 -7.14
C GLN A 126 -15.81 3.30 -6.59
N SER A 127 -16.46 2.17 -6.38
CA SER A 127 -17.81 2.12 -5.79
C SER A 127 -17.83 2.68 -4.36
N ILE A 128 -16.81 2.40 -3.54
CA ILE A 128 -16.70 2.98 -2.19
C ILE A 128 -16.47 4.49 -2.26
N GLY A 129 -15.67 4.97 -3.20
CA GLY A 129 -15.46 6.41 -3.43
C GLY A 129 -16.76 7.13 -3.83
N GLU A 130 -17.58 6.51 -4.69
CA GLU A 130 -18.90 7.04 -5.06
C GLU A 130 -19.84 7.09 -3.87
N LEU A 131 -19.86 6.05 -3.03
CA LEU A 131 -20.61 6.01 -1.79
C LEU A 131 -20.19 7.15 -0.84
N CYS A 132 -18.89 7.33 -0.63
CA CYS A 132 -18.36 8.38 0.24
C CYS A 132 -18.69 9.78 -0.29
N ALA A 133 -18.53 10.01 -1.59
CA ALA A 133 -18.87 11.28 -2.24
C ALA A 133 -20.37 11.61 -2.09
N ALA A 134 -21.26 10.63 -2.29
CA ALA A 134 -22.70 10.80 -2.11
C ALA A 134 -23.10 11.13 -0.68
N ARG A 135 -22.28 10.75 0.30
CA ARG A 135 -22.49 11.00 1.76
C ARG A 135 -21.73 12.22 2.27
N GLY A 136 -20.92 12.89 1.46
CA GLY A 136 -20.07 14.01 1.87
C GLY A 136 -18.97 13.62 2.86
N VAL A 137 -18.50 12.37 2.79
CA VAL A 137 -17.49 11.76 3.68
C VAL A 137 -16.16 11.68 2.94
N HIS A 138 -15.05 12.03 3.60
CA HIS A 138 -13.72 11.87 3.02
C HIS A 138 -13.38 10.39 2.83
N PHE A 139 -12.71 10.08 1.71
CA PHE A 139 -12.26 8.73 1.42
C PHE A 139 -10.74 8.68 1.33
N ILE A 140 -10.11 7.95 2.27
CA ILE A 140 -8.65 7.77 2.36
C ILE A 140 -8.31 6.33 2.03
N VAL A 141 -7.41 6.13 1.08
CA VAL A 141 -7.02 4.82 0.58
C VAL A 141 -5.55 4.53 0.91
N ASP A 142 -5.30 3.43 1.61
CA ASP A 142 -3.97 2.82 1.70
C ASP A 142 -3.70 1.98 0.45
N ALA A 143 -2.89 2.51 -0.45
CA ALA A 143 -2.49 1.85 -1.69
C ALA A 143 -1.13 1.15 -1.60
N ALA A 144 -0.62 0.88 -0.39
CA ALA A 144 0.72 0.30 -0.22
C ALA A 144 0.91 -1.07 -0.88
N GLN A 145 -0.17 -1.82 -1.16
CA GLN A 145 -0.12 -3.11 -1.86
C GLN A 145 -0.57 -3.03 -3.33
N SER A 146 -1.17 -1.93 -3.74
CA SER A 146 -1.79 -1.80 -5.06
C SER A 146 -1.13 -0.75 -5.96
N ALA A 147 -0.49 0.27 -5.38
CA ALA A 147 0.21 1.31 -6.15
C ALA A 147 1.34 0.68 -6.98
N GLY A 148 1.31 0.90 -8.30
CA GLY A 148 2.25 0.31 -9.26
C GLY A 148 1.91 -1.12 -9.69
N LEU A 149 0.79 -1.69 -9.22
CA LEU A 149 0.34 -3.03 -9.56
C LEU A 149 -1.08 -3.03 -10.14
N LEU A 150 -2.00 -2.30 -9.51
CA LEU A 150 -3.39 -2.21 -9.94
C LEU A 150 -3.69 -0.82 -10.49
N PRO A 151 -4.62 -0.69 -11.46
CA PRO A 151 -5.06 0.62 -11.92
C PRO A 151 -5.80 1.35 -10.80
N ILE A 152 -5.41 2.60 -10.56
CA ILE A 152 -6.03 3.46 -9.56
C ILE A 152 -6.50 4.74 -10.27
N ASN A 153 -7.71 5.18 -9.94
CA ASN A 153 -8.24 6.47 -10.37
C ASN A 153 -8.59 7.29 -9.14
N MET A 154 -7.98 8.47 -9.02
CA MET A 154 -8.18 9.39 -7.90
C MET A 154 -9.58 10.00 -7.81
N LYS A 155 -10.48 9.75 -8.78
CA LYS A 155 -11.86 10.23 -8.72
C LYS A 155 -12.54 9.76 -7.43
N ASN A 156 -13.13 10.68 -6.69
CA ASN A 156 -13.79 10.46 -5.39
C ASN A 156 -12.88 9.95 -4.26
N ILE A 157 -11.55 10.01 -4.42
CA ILE A 157 -10.58 9.71 -3.37
C ILE A 157 -10.05 11.03 -2.81
N SER A 158 -10.17 11.23 -1.48
CA SER A 158 -9.68 12.43 -0.79
C SER A 158 -8.16 12.37 -0.57
N ALA A 159 -7.63 11.20 -0.23
CA ALA A 159 -6.19 10.95 -0.15
C ALA A 159 -5.86 9.51 -0.52
N LEU A 160 -4.87 9.33 -1.39
CA LEU A 160 -4.28 8.04 -1.74
C LEU A 160 -2.86 7.98 -1.15
N CYS A 161 -2.62 7.07 -0.21
CA CYS A 161 -1.33 6.91 0.46
C CYS A 161 -0.56 5.74 -0.14
N PHE A 162 0.73 5.92 -0.46
CA PHE A 162 1.56 4.90 -1.11
C PHE A 162 2.98 4.81 -0.53
N THR A 163 3.66 3.70 -0.80
CA THR A 163 5.08 3.50 -0.49
C THR A 163 5.87 3.17 -1.75
N GLY A 164 7.08 3.70 -1.88
CA GLY A 164 7.88 3.55 -3.10
C GLY A 164 8.55 2.19 -3.26
N HIS A 165 8.93 1.54 -2.13
CA HIS A 165 9.78 0.34 -2.13
C HIS A 165 9.04 -1.01 -2.36
N LYS A 166 7.76 -0.97 -2.75
CA LYS A 166 6.99 -2.15 -3.15
C LYS A 166 6.80 -2.15 -4.67
N SER A 167 5.57 -2.29 -5.13
CA SER A 167 5.27 -2.40 -6.56
C SER A 167 5.49 -1.11 -7.37
N LEU A 168 5.90 -0.01 -6.74
CA LEU A 168 6.40 1.17 -7.46
C LEU A 168 7.91 1.08 -7.82
N PHE A 169 8.60 0.00 -7.42
CA PHE A 169 10.02 -0.28 -7.73
C PHE A 169 11.01 0.81 -7.32
N GLY A 170 10.59 1.70 -6.43
CA GLY A 170 11.46 2.73 -5.85
C GLY A 170 12.26 2.23 -4.64
N PRO A 171 13.21 3.01 -4.15
CA PRO A 171 14.00 2.66 -2.97
C PRO A 171 13.21 2.79 -1.66
N GLN A 172 13.71 2.15 -0.60
CA GLN A 172 13.25 2.39 0.76
C GLN A 172 13.43 3.86 1.16
N GLY A 173 12.62 4.34 2.09
CA GLY A 173 12.64 5.74 2.50
C GLY A 173 11.94 6.68 1.50
N THR A 174 11.08 6.12 0.65
CA THR A 174 10.21 6.86 -0.28
C THR A 174 8.77 6.41 -0.19
N GLY A 175 7.87 7.34 -0.34
CA GLY A 175 6.44 7.18 -0.36
C GLY A 175 5.78 8.53 -0.56
N GLY A 176 4.48 8.59 -0.36
CA GLY A 176 3.75 9.85 -0.49
C GLY A 176 2.25 9.67 -0.38
N LEU A 177 1.58 10.80 -0.55
CA LEU A 177 0.13 10.84 -0.71
C LEU A 177 -0.24 11.74 -1.89
N CYS A 178 -1.27 11.34 -2.63
CA CYS A 178 -1.94 12.17 -3.62
C CYS A 178 -3.22 12.70 -2.98
N LEU A 179 -3.45 14.01 -3.09
CA LEU A 179 -4.59 14.69 -2.46
C LEU A 179 -5.67 15.03 -3.50
N GLY A 180 -6.90 14.70 -3.19
CA GLY A 180 -8.08 15.17 -3.92
C GLY A 180 -8.24 16.71 -3.83
N ALA A 181 -9.11 17.27 -4.69
CA ALA A 181 -9.25 18.71 -4.82
C ALA A 181 -9.59 19.43 -3.51
N ASP A 182 -10.48 18.84 -2.73
CA ASP A 182 -11.09 19.49 -1.57
C ASP A 182 -10.53 18.98 -0.23
N TYR A 183 -9.49 18.15 -0.28
CA TYR A 183 -8.90 17.59 0.93
C TYR A 183 -7.62 18.33 1.33
N ARG A 184 -7.58 18.85 2.55
CA ARG A 184 -6.46 19.60 3.14
C ARG A 184 -6.14 19.04 4.52
N PRO A 185 -5.33 17.98 4.61
CA PRO A 185 -4.93 17.44 5.91
C PRO A 185 -4.01 18.41 6.65
N LEU A 186 -3.97 18.27 7.98
CA LEU A 186 -3.04 19.02 8.81
C LEU A 186 -1.61 18.47 8.66
N PRO A 187 -0.58 19.32 8.70
CA PRO A 187 0.80 18.85 8.69
C PRO A 187 1.12 17.99 9.91
N LEU A 188 1.85 16.91 9.70
CA LEU A 188 2.39 16.09 10.80
C LEU A 188 3.62 16.77 11.43
N TYR A 189 4.41 17.42 10.58
CA TYR A 189 5.60 18.18 10.98
C TYR A 189 5.50 19.59 10.47
N VAL A 190 5.97 20.54 11.27
CA VAL A 190 6.12 21.95 10.90
C VAL A 190 7.58 22.36 11.05
N GLY A 191 8.10 23.21 10.16
CA GLY A 191 9.50 23.61 10.20
C GLY A 191 9.98 24.26 8.91
N GLY A 192 11.25 24.08 8.59
CA GLY A 192 11.84 24.72 7.41
C GLY A 192 11.24 24.20 6.12
N SER A 193 10.69 25.10 5.29
CA SER A 193 10.17 24.82 3.96
C SER A 193 11.08 25.30 2.82
N GLY A 194 12.11 26.11 3.15
CA GLY A 194 12.93 26.79 2.16
C GLY A 194 12.36 28.11 1.67
N HIS A 195 11.09 28.42 1.99
CA HIS A 195 10.37 29.64 1.62
C HIS A 195 9.82 30.34 2.88
N HIS A 196 9.50 31.64 2.76
CA HIS A 196 8.86 32.44 3.82
C HIS A 196 9.58 32.38 5.17
N SER A 197 10.93 32.46 5.17
CA SER A 197 11.77 32.27 6.37
C SER A 197 11.51 33.25 7.50
N PHE A 198 10.89 34.39 7.24
CA PHE A 198 10.53 35.41 8.24
C PHE A 198 9.11 35.24 8.79
N ASP A 199 8.30 34.36 8.21
CA ASP A 199 6.94 34.12 8.67
C ASP A 199 6.95 33.24 9.92
N HIS A 200 6.16 33.60 10.91
CA HIS A 200 5.97 32.77 12.11
C HIS A 200 5.08 31.56 11.87
N LYS A 201 4.29 31.57 10.79
CA LYS A 201 3.37 30.49 10.43
C LYS A 201 4.00 29.58 9.40
N HIS A 202 3.70 28.29 9.51
CA HIS A 202 4.08 27.30 8.51
C HIS A 202 3.31 27.55 7.19
N PRO A 203 3.95 27.33 6.00
CA PRO A 203 3.27 27.48 4.72
C PRO A 203 1.97 26.69 4.64
N GLN A 204 1.00 27.20 3.88
CA GLN A 204 -0.30 26.55 3.68
C GLN A 204 -0.44 25.98 2.25
N GLU A 205 0.46 26.36 1.36
CA GLU A 205 0.48 25.94 -0.02
C GLU A 205 1.09 24.54 -0.15
N LEU A 206 0.48 23.70 -0.99
CA LEU A 206 1.03 22.39 -1.31
C LEU A 206 2.19 22.54 -2.33
N PRO A 207 3.21 21.71 -2.20
CA PRO A 207 3.38 20.62 -1.24
C PRO A 207 4.01 21.07 0.08
N ASP A 208 4.52 22.30 0.19
CA ASP A 208 5.31 22.80 1.31
C ASP A 208 4.60 22.70 2.66
N ALA A 209 3.27 22.83 2.64
CA ALA A 209 2.45 22.63 3.83
C ALA A 209 2.64 21.26 4.50
N LEU A 210 3.04 20.24 3.74
CA LEU A 210 3.14 18.85 4.23
C LEU A 210 4.55 18.25 4.07
N GLU A 211 5.49 18.99 3.44
CA GLU A 211 6.86 18.55 3.16
C GLU A 211 7.91 19.35 3.96
N ALA A 212 7.71 19.48 5.26
CA ALA A 212 8.70 20.16 6.10
C ALA A 212 10.06 19.44 6.07
N GLY A 213 11.13 20.23 5.93
CA GLY A 213 12.51 19.74 5.89
C GLY A 213 13.03 19.43 4.48
N THR A 214 14.31 19.07 4.39
CA THR A 214 14.95 18.71 3.11
C THR A 214 14.47 17.35 2.65
N GLN A 215 13.92 17.30 1.43
CA GLN A 215 13.39 16.07 0.85
C GLN A 215 14.51 15.12 0.38
N ASN A 216 14.20 13.82 0.37
CA ASN A 216 15.10 12.76 -0.11
C ASN A 216 15.14 12.76 -1.66
N ALA A 217 15.81 13.74 -2.27
CA ALA A 217 15.88 13.87 -3.72
C ALA A 217 16.45 12.63 -4.42
N HIS A 218 17.45 11.97 -3.82
CA HIS A 218 18.04 10.73 -4.37
C HIS A 218 17.03 9.57 -4.39
N GLY A 219 16.29 9.40 -3.29
CA GLY A 219 15.23 8.40 -3.23
C GLY A 219 14.09 8.70 -4.20
N ILE A 220 13.70 9.98 -4.32
CA ILE A 220 12.65 10.41 -5.27
C ILE A 220 13.09 10.17 -6.73
N ALA A 221 14.37 10.35 -7.06
CA ALA A 221 14.90 10.00 -8.39
C ALA A 221 14.76 8.49 -8.67
N GLY A 222 15.05 7.65 -7.68
CA GLY A 222 14.84 6.20 -7.80
C GLY A 222 13.37 5.83 -7.92
N LEU A 223 12.48 6.52 -7.20
CA LEU A 223 11.04 6.34 -7.33
C LEU A 223 10.54 6.74 -8.72
N LEU A 224 11.03 7.87 -9.26
CA LEU A 224 10.71 8.28 -10.63
C LEU A 224 11.13 7.22 -11.65
N ALA A 225 12.33 6.68 -11.52
CA ALA A 225 12.80 5.60 -12.40
C ALA A 225 11.90 4.36 -12.32
N GLY A 226 11.44 3.99 -11.12
CA GLY A 226 10.48 2.89 -10.93
C GLY A 226 9.13 3.17 -11.60
N VAL A 227 8.60 4.39 -11.48
CA VAL A 227 7.34 4.78 -12.14
C VAL A 227 7.50 4.79 -13.67
N GLN A 228 8.62 5.29 -14.18
CA GLN A 228 8.93 5.28 -15.62
C GLN A 228 9.06 3.84 -16.15
N TYR A 229 9.65 2.93 -15.37
CA TYR A 229 9.69 1.51 -15.70
C TYR A 229 8.27 0.92 -15.80
N ILE A 230 7.37 1.23 -14.86
CA ILE A 230 5.97 0.78 -14.93
C ILE A 230 5.28 1.33 -16.17
N GLN A 231 5.49 2.61 -16.51
CA GLN A 231 4.89 3.23 -17.68
C GLN A 231 5.39 2.60 -18.99
N SER A 232 6.68 2.26 -19.08
CA SER A 232 7.28 1.64 -20.27
C SER A 232 6.92 0.17 -20.44
N THR A 233 6.83 -0.58 -19.32
CA THR A 233 6.49 -2.02 -19.32
C THR A 233 4.97 -2.22 -19.48
N GLY A 234 4.19 -1.30 -18.92
CA GLY A 234 2.73 -1.37 -18.87
C GLY A 234 2.21 -2.02 -17.59
N LEU A 235 1.39 -1.27 -16.86
CA LEU A 235 0.82 -1.71 -15.58
C LEU A 235 0.08 -3.05 -15.69
N SER A 236 -0.71 -3.23 -16.77
CA SER A 236 -1.46 -4.46 -17.01
C SER A 236 -0.54 -5.67 -17.29
N ALA A 237 0.58 -5.46 -17.99
CA ALA A 237 1.54 -6.53 -18.25
C ALA A 237 2.20 -6.98 -16.93
N ILE A 238 2.60 -6.03 -16.08
CA ILE A 238 3.17 -6.30 -14.75
C ILE A 238 2.17 -7.06 -13.88
N HIS A 239 0.93 -6.59 -13.81
CA HIS A 239 -0.12 -7.25 -13.03
C HIS A 239 -0.41 -8.65 -13.53
N ASN A 240 -0.68 -8.81 -14.84
CA ASN A 240 -1.09 -10.09 -15.41
C ASN A 240 -0.02 -11.18 -15.23
N GLN A 241 1.25 -10.84 -15.42
CA GLN A 241 2.35 -11.75 -15.19
C GLN A 241 2.41 -12.22 -13.73
N ALA A 242 2.38 -11.26 -12.80
CA ALA A 242 2.47 -11.54 -11.37
C ALA A 242 1.22 -12.31 -10.87
N ASP A 243 0.02 -11.94 -11.30
CA ASP A 243 -1.25 -12.60 -10.94
C ASP A 243 -1.28 -14.03 -11.48
N THR A 244 -0.80 -14.26 -12.72
CA THR A 244 -0.69 -15.62 -13.30
C THR A 244 0.18 -16.53 -12.43
N LEU A 245 1.32 -16.04 -11.93
CA LEU A 245 2.20 -16.81 -11.05
C LEU A 245 1.57 -17.08 -9.69
N GLY A 246 0.94 -16.06 -9.08
CA GLY A 246 0.24 -16.21 -7.81
C GLY A 246 -0.92 -17.21 -7.90
N ARG A 247 -1.71 -17.15 -8.98
CA ARG A 247 -2.80 -18.12 -9.22
C ARG A 247 -2.28 -19.53 -9.49
N LEU A 248 -1.21 -19.68 -10.29
CA LEU A 248 -0.56 -20.97 -10.50
C LEU A 248 -0.14 -21.59 -9.16
N PHE A 249 0.52 -20.83 -8.30
CA PHE A 249 0.95 -21.29 -6.98
C PHE A 249 -0.24 -21.73 -6.12
N ALA A 250 -1.26 -20.85 -5.96
CA ALA A 250 -2.43 -21.13 -5.15
C ALA A 250 -3.21 -22.34 -5.65
N HIS A 251 -3.46 -22.41 -6.96
CA HIS A 251 -4.19 -23.55 -7.57
C HIS A 251 -3.44 -24.87 -7.42
N SER A 252 -2.12 -24.86 -7.58
CA SER A 252 -1.31 -26.07 -7.42
C SER A 252 -1.31 -26.61 -5.99
N LEU A 253 -1.58 -25.76 -4.99
CA LEU A 253 -1.59 -26.14 -3.57
C LEU A 253 -3.00 -26.35 -3.00
N ALA A 254 -4.07 -26.05 -3.76
CA ALA A 254 -5.44 -26.07 -3.25
C ALA A 254 -5.87 -27.40 -2.60
N ASP A 255 -5.45 -28.52 -3.21
CA ASP A 255 -5.78 -29.88 -2.74
C ASP A 255 -4.60 -30.58 -2.05
N THR A 256 -3.57 -29.82 -1.62
CA THR A 256 -2.41 -30.40 -0.94
C THR A 256 -2.75 -30.70 0.51
N PRO A 257 -2.75 -31.98 0.97
CA PRO A 257 -3.02 -32.32 2.36
C PRO A 257 -2.06 -31.60 3.31
N GLY A 258 -2.58 -31.08 4.44
CA GLY A 258 -1.80 -30.35 5.42
C GLY A 258 -1.47 -28.91 5.02
N VAL A 259 -1.98 -28.39 3.89
CA VAL A 259 -1.83 -26.98 3.49
C VAL A 259 -3.17 -26.28 3.55
N THR A 260 -3.22 -25.14 4.27
CA THR A 260 -4.40 -24.27 4.32
C THR A 260 -4.07 -22.94 3.66
N LEU A 261 -4.81 -22.56 2.62
CA LEU A 261 -4.68 -21.31 1.90
C LEU A 261 -5.70 -20.28 2.42
N TYR A 262 -5.34 -18.99 2.43
CA TYR A 262 -6.18 -17.91 2.94
C TYR A 262 -6.52 -16.88 1.87
N GLY A 263 -7.73 -16.36 1.94
CA GLY A 263 -8.27 -15.34 1.04
C GLY A 263 -9.28 -15.91 0.04
N ASP A 264 -9.94 -15.01 -0.69
CA ASP A 264 -10.79 -15.38 -1.81
C ASP A 264 -9.93 -15.65 -3.06
N LEU A 265 -9.47 -16.90 -3.21
CA LEU A 265 -8.60 -17.30 -4.31
C LEU A 265 -9.33 -17.35 -5.66
N ALA A 266 -10.67 -17.33 -5.65
CA ALA A 266 -11.50 -17.32 -6.86
C ALA A 266 -11.81 -15.91 -7.35
N ALA A 267 -11.54 -14.87 -6.54
CA ALA A 267 -11.81 -13.48 -6.91
C ALA A 267 -11.17 -13.13 -8.26
N PRO A 268 -11.91 -12.43 -9.15
CA PRO A 268 -11.41 -12.10 -10.50
C PRO A 268 -10.22 -11.12 -10.46
N LEU A 269 -10.16 -10.26 -9.45
CA LEU A 269 -9.09 -9.30 -9.26
C LEU A 269 -8.43 -9.52 -7.89
N ARG A 270 -7.12 -9.74 -7.90
CA ARG A 270 -6.29 -9.96 -6.70
C ARG A 270 -4.94 -9.29 -6.86
N THR A 271 -4.26 -9.06 -5.74
CA THR A 271 -2.81 -8.89 -5.77
C THR A 271 -2.13 -10.27 -5.73
N PRO A 272 -0.91 -10.42 -6.27
CA PRO A 272 -0.19 -11.70 -6.36
C PRO A 272 0.41 -12.11 -5.00
N ILE A 273 -0.42 -12.05 -3.97
CA ILE A 273 -0.11 -12.47 -2.60
C ILE A 273 -0.87 -13.76 -2.31
N VAL A 274 -0.18 -14.76 -1.80
CA VAL A 274 -0.75 -16.02 -1.33
C VAL A 274 -0.24 -16.29 0.07
N SER A 275 -1.13 -16.29 1.05
CA SER A 275 -0.84 -16.70 2.42
C SER A 275 -1.35 -18.10 2.69
N LEU A 276 -0.55 -18.87 3.42
CA LEU A 276 -0.87 -20.24 3.78
C LEU A 276 -0.30 -20.62 5.14
N ASN A 277 -0.80 -21.73 5.70
CA ASN A 277 -0.16 -22.46 6.79
C ASN A 277 0.04 -23.92 6.40
N ILE A 278 1.05 -24.55 7.01
CA ILE A 278 1.39 -25.96 6.81
C ILE A 278 1.18 -26.66 8.15
N GLU A 279 0.39 -27.71 8.18
CA GLU A 279 0.10 -28.50 9.38
C GLU A 279 1.38 -29.02 10.03
N GLY A 280 1.44 -28.95 11.35
CA GLY A 280 2.62 -29.35 12.12
C GLY A 280 3.71 -28.29 12.28
N TYR A 281 3.59 -27.13 11.62
CA TYR A 281 4.54 -26.03 11.74
C TYR A 281 3.84 -24.72 12.13
N ASP A 282 4.46 -23.93 13.00
CA ASP A 282 4.12 -22.52 13.06
C ASP A 282 4.68 -21.77 11.85
N SER A 283 4.17 -20.54 11.59
CA SER A 283 4.55 -19.79 10.40
C SER A 283 6.04 -19.40 10.36
N ALA A 284 6.68 -19.22 11.52
CA ALA A 284 8.10 -18.88 11.57
C ALA A 284 8.99 -20.11 11.29
N GLN A 285 8.61 -21.27 11.84
CA GLN A 285 9.29 -22.54 11.55
C GLN A 285 9.19 -22.89 10.06
N ALA A 286 7.98 -22.80 9.48
CA ALA A 286 7.80 -23.07 8.07
C ALA A 286 8.64 -22.14 7.18
N ALA A 287 8.70 -20.84 7.51
CA ALA A 287 9.50 -19.88 6.76
C ALA A 287 11.01 -20.14 6.89
N SER A 288 11.51 -20.53 8.09
CA SER A 288 12.90 -20.89 8.29
C SER A 288 13.29 -22.12 7.46
N LEU A 289 12.45 -23.16 7.47
CA LEU A 289 12.69 -24.38 6.68
C LEU A 289 12.64 -24.13 5.15
N LEU A 290 11.73 -23.27 4.69
CA LEU A 290 11.68 -22.87 3.28
C LEU A 290 12.97 -22.15 2.87
N PHE A 291 13.51 -21.30 3.72
CA PHE A 291 14.77 -20.62 3.45
C PHE A 291 15.99 -21.56 3.57
N GLU A 292 16.11 -22.31 4.64
CA GLU A 292 17.29 -23.15 4.93
C GLU A 292 17.44 -24.31 3.94
N LYS A 293 16.33 -24.99 3.58
CA LYS A 293 16.37 -26.17 2.70
C LYS A 293 16.23 -25.85 1.23
N TYR A 294 15.48 -24.79 0.89
CA TYR A 294 15.10 -24.49 -0.50
C TYR A 294 15.53 -23.10 -0.96
N ASN A 295 16.16 -22.30 -0.11
CA ASN A 295 16.55 -20.91 -0.39
C ASN A 295 15.35 -20.04 -0.87
N ILE A 296 14.15 -20.30 -0.32
CA ILE A 296 12.93 -19.57 -0.63
C ILE A 296 12.67 -18.56 0.48
N ALA A 297 12.82 -17.27 0.16
CA ALA A 297 12.54 -16.17 1.10
C ALA A 297 11.05 -15.84 1.11
N VAL A 298 10.39 -16.05 2.25
CA VAL A 298 8.99 -15.71 2.50
C VAL A 298 8.87 -14.84 3.74
N ARG A 299 7.70 -14.29 3.98
CA ARG A 299 7.43 -13.59 5.24
C ARG A 299 6.50 -14.41 6.11
N ALA A 300 6.81 -14.49 7.42
CA ALA A 300 6.00 -15.18 8.42
C ALA A 300 5.36 -14.22 9.43
N GLY A 301 4.35 -14.68 10.15
CA GLY A 301 3.73 -14.02 11.30
C GLY A 301 2.46 -13.24 10.97
N ALA A 302 2.12 -12.26 11.80
CA ALA A 302 0.86 -11.52 11.70
C ALA A 302 0.87 -10.37 10.66
N HIS A 303 1.95 -10.18 9.90
CA HIS A 303 2.07 -9.21 8.79
C HIS A 303 1.65 -7.77 9.11
N CYS A 304 1.63 -7.38 10.39
CA CYS A 304 1.11 -6.11 10.88
C CYS A 304 -0.39 -5.88 10.54
N ALA A 305 -1.18 -6.94 10.39
CA ALA A 305 -2.61 -6.91 10.13
C ALA A 305 -3.35 -7.86 11.11
N PRO A 306 -3.38 -7.52 12.41
CA PRO A 306 -3.88 -8.42 13.45
C PRO A 306 -5.34 -8.81 13.25
N LEU A 307 -6.20 -7.85 12.93
CA LEU A 307 -7.64 -8.10 12.78
C LEU A 307 -7.98 -8.99 11.58
N MET A 308 -7.15 -8.98 10.52
CA MET A 308 -7.29 -9.93 9.43
C MET A 308 -6.99 -11.36 9.92
N HIS A 309 -5.95 -11.54 10.73
CA HIS A 309 -5.61 -12.86 11.30
C HIS A 309 -6.69 -13.34 12.27
N ASP A 310 -7.26 -12.43 13.07
CA ASP A 310 -8.41 -12.75 13.92
C ASP A 310 -9.62 -13.21 13.08
N SER A 311 -9.93 -12.52 11.97
CA SER A 311 -11.02 -12.89 11.05
C SER A 311 -10.79 -14.25 10.39
N LEU A 312 -9.53 -14.59 10.09
CA LEU A 312 -9.13 -15.89 9.53
C LEU A 312 -8.97 -16.98 10.63
N SER A 313 -9.13 -16.64 11.90
CA SER A 313 -8.97 -17.55 13.07
C SER A 313 -7.56 -18.16 13.15
N VAL A 314 -6.52 -17.37 12.86
CA VAL A 314 -5.12 -17.81 12.91
C VAL A 314 -4.22 -16.78 13.60
N SER A 315 -3.16 -17.25 14.25
CA SER A 315 -2.18 -16.36 14.94
C SER A 315 -1.12 -15.77 14.00
N GLY A 316 -0.99 -16.32 12.79
CA GLY A 316 -0.04 -15.91 11.78
C GLY A 316 -0.10 -16.81 10.55
N SER A 317 0.58 -16.39 9.50
CA SER A 317 0.65 -17.12 8.24
C SER A 317 2.01 -16.99 7.57
N VAL A 318 2.32 -17.89 6.66
CA VAL A 318 3.45 -17.78 5.72
C VAL A 318 2.92 -17.13 4.46
N ARG A 319 3.53 -16.00 4.06
CA ARG A 319 3.11 -15.23 2.90
C ARG A 319 4.12 -15.29 1.78
N PHE A 320 3.67 -15.78 0.64
CA PHE A 320 4.35 -15.69 -0.65
C PHE A 320 3.88 -14.45 -1.39
N SER A 321 4.80 -13.71 -1.98
CA SER A 321 4.50 -12.50 -2.76
C SER A 321 5.22 -12.60 -4.10
N PHE A 322 4.45 -12.69 -5.18
CA PHE A 322 4.97 -12.83 -6.54
C PHE A 322 5.11 -11.46 -7.21
N SER A 323 6.12 -11.35 -8.04
CA SER A 323 6.37 -10.21 -8.92
C SER A 323 6.37 -10.68 -10.37
N HIS A 324 6.20 -9.74 -11.31
CA HIS A 324 6.39 -10.03 -12.73
C HIS A 324 7.85 -10.41 -13.08
N LEU A 325 8.78 -10.22 -12.14
CA LEU A 325 10.19 -10.62 -12.28
C LEU A 325 10.42 -12.09 -11.93
N ASN A 326 9.47 -12.75 -11.26
CA ASN A 326 9.56 -14.18 -11.00
C ASN A 326 9.24 -14.99 -12.24
N THR A 327 9.71 -16.25 -12.24
CA THR A 327 9.48 -17.19 -13.33
C THR A 327 8.45 -18.26 -12.95
N ARG A 328 7.97 -18.98 -13.94
CA ARG A 328 7.09 -20.13 -13.74
C ARG A 328 7.82 -21.27 -13.05
N GLU A 329 9.09 -21.47 -13.38
CA GLU A 329 9.97 -22.49 -12.81
C GLU A 329 10.20 -22.22 -11.31
N GLU A 330 10.48 -20.99 -10.92
CA GLU A 330 10.58 -20.60 -9.51
C GLU A 330 9.27 -20.84 -8.76
N THR A 331 8.14 -20.55 -9.39
CA THR A 331 6.81 -20.79 -8.81
C THR A 331 6.55 -22.28 -8.61
N GLN A 332 6.89 -23.13 -9.60
CA GLN A 332 6.76 -24.58 -9.50
C GLN A 332 7.67 -25.16 -8.42
N PHE A 333 8.91 -24.69 -8.35
CA PHE A 333 9.84 -25.08 -7.31
C PHE A 333 9.30 -24.72 -5.91
N ALA A 334 8.68 -23.54 -5.74
CA ALA A 334 8.06 -23.17 -4.49
C ALA A 334 6.86 -24.07 -4.13
N VAL A 335 6.07 -24.52 -5.11
CA VAL A 335 5.00 -25.50 -4.89
C VAL A 335 5.57 -26.84 -4.38
N GLU A 336 6.62 -27.33 -5.02
CA GLU A 336 7.28 -28.59 -4.62
C GLU A 336 7.86 -28.50 -3.20
N ALA A 337 8.48 -27.38 -2.85
CA ALA A 337 9.01 -27.13 -1.51
C ALA A 337 7.92 -27.14 -0.43
N VAL A 338 6.77 -26.50 -0.69
CA VAL A 338 5.63 -26.50 0.24
C VAL A 338 5.06 -27.91 0.39
N ARG A 339 4.89 -28.66 -0.71
CA ARG A 339 4.43 -30.06 -0.67
C ARG A 339 5.37 -30.97 0.09
N ALA A 340 6.68 -30.81 -0.10
CA ALA A 340 7.69 -31.60 0.61
C ALA A 340 7.62 -31.35 2.12
N LEU A 341 7.44 -30.10 2.55
CA LEU A 341 7.23 -29.80 3.97
C LEU A 341 5.92 -30.39 4.50
N ALA A 342 4.83 -30.26 3.77
CA ALA A 342 3.52 -30.77 4.19
C ALA A 342 3.48 -32.30 4.29
N SER A 343 4.23 -33.02 3.46
CA SER A 343 4.32 -34.48 3.51
C SER A 343 5.28 -35.04 4.56
N GLY A 344 6.03 -34.17 5.26
CA GLY A 344 7.08 -34.59 6.19
C GLY A 344 8.31 -35.23 5.52
N ILE A 345 8.38 -35.22 4.19
CA ILE A 345 9.53 -35.74 3.40
C ILE A 345 10.62 -34.66 3.44
N GLY A 346 11.41 -34.65 4.50
CA GLY A 346 12.49 -33.66 4.63
C GLY A 346 12.98 -33.46 6.06
N MET A 347 12.48 -34.28 6.97
CA MET A 347 13.03 -34.40 8.33
C MET A 347 14.25 -35.33 8.36
#